data_e3948560895ada07e42ce4b8e1a6b1c2
#
_entry.id   e3948560895ada07e42ce4b8e1a6b1c2
#
_cell.length_a   1.000
_cell.length_b   1.000
_cell.length_c   1.000
_cell.angle_alpha   90.00
_cell.angle_beta   90.00
_cell.angle_gamma   90.00
#
_symmetry.space_group_name_H-M   'P 1'
#
loop_
_entity.id
_entity.type
_entity.pdbx_description
1 polymer ?
#
loop_
_entity_poly.entity_id
_entity_poly.type
_entity_poly.pdbx_seq_one_letter_code
_entity_poly.pdbx_strand_id
1 'polypeptide(L)'
;MPSSFDLNIKDEIEYSFKNAGIKKDDNVLIHADLRKNLIRFKKRDKNFKIRTLINIILEYFQKGNLIVPVFNFDFCNFGEFDYLNTPSKMGILSEEIRNLNKFNRTNHPVYSFIVIGTFQKNFIQIDNFEAFSKESPFGLMLEIGTKIVSWNLPDQNSMTFYHFIERENSVDYRFDKIFNGKYVDKNKEIKKKTYSVFVRDENKGVITDVSGMEKILWKENLFNGDPFDKGTGLRSIKADNLFKKVTSVIKDNMAKGNLYRTK
;
A
#
# COMPACT_ATOMS: atom_id res chain seq x y z
N MET A 1 -27.66 -2.38 17.27
CA MET A 1 -26.26 -1.87 17.22
C MET A 1 -26.32 -0.36 17.36
N PRO A 2 -25.50 0.29 18.21
CA PRO A 2 -25.50 1.75 18.27
C PRO A 2 -25.16 2.30 16.88
N SER A 3 -25.80 3.39 16.48
CA SER A 3 -25.46 4.05 15.22
C SER A 3 -24.03 4.55 15.29
N SER A 4 -23.30 4.63 14.16
CA SER A 4 -21.93 5.13 14.12
C SER A 4 -21.77 6.57 14.63
N PHE A 5 -22.87 7.28 14.88
CA PHE A 5 -22.92 8.65 15.40
C PHE A 5 -22.78 8.74 16.94
N ASP A 6 -22.98 7.64 17.66
CA ASP A 6 -22.95 7.62 19.14
C ASP A 6 -21.57 7.21 19.69
N LEU A 7 -20.66 6.73 18.82
CA LEU A 7 -19.30 6.33 19.22
C LEU A 7 -18.38 7.55 19.34
N ASN A 8 -17.44 7.50 20.28
CA ASN A 8 -16.33 8.45 20.26
C ASN A 8 -15.43 8.17 19.03
N ILE A 9 -14.58 9.13 18.63
CA ILE A 9 -13.79 9.03 17.39
C ILE A 9 -12.87 7.81 17.41
N LYS A 10 -12.28 7.46 18.55
CA LYS A 10 -11.41 6.28 18.69
C LYS A 10 -12.20 5.00 18.45
N ASP A 11 -13.34 4.87 19.09
CA ASP A 11 -14.18 3.67 18.95
C ASP A 11 -14.69 3.50 17.53
N GLU A 12 -15.00 4.60 16.83
CA GLU A 12 -15.42 4.58 15.44
C GLU A 12 -14.28 4.10 14.52
N ILE A 13 -13.04 4.54 14.74
CA ILE A 13 -11.88 4.08 13.99
C ILE A 13 -11.63 2.60 14.24
N GLU A 14 -11.65 2.16 15.51
CA GLU A 14 -11.50 0.75 15.88
C GLU A 14 -12.64 -0.10 15.30
N TYR A 15 -13.88 0.40 15.30
CA TYR A 15 -15.00 -0.26 14.65
C TYR A 15 -14.76 -0.45 13.15
N SER A 16 -14.23 0.58 12.46
CA SER A 16 -13.92 0.48 11.03
C SER A 16 -12.92 -0.63 10.73
N PHE A 17 -11.87 -0.79 11.57
CA PHE A 17 -10.93 -1.90 11.44
C PHE A 17 -11.60 -3.26 11.68
N LYS A 18 -12.37 -3.38 12.75
CA LYS A 18 -13.09 -4.63 13.08
C LYS A 18 -14.09 -5.03 11.98
N ASN A 19 -14.84 -4.06 11.44
CA ASN A 19 -15.79 -4.29 10.34
C ASN A 19 -15.10 -4.80 9.07
N ALA A 20 -13.88 -4.34 8.80
CA ALA A 20 -13.06 -4.87 7.72
C ALA A 20 -12.28 -6.14 8.10
N GLY A 21 -12.64 -6.81 9.19
CA GLY A 21 -12.00 -8.05 9.62
C GLY A 21 -10.55 -7.93 10.04
N ILE A 22 -10.12 -6.73 10.47
CA ILE A 22 -8.74 -6.44 10.89
C ILE A 22 -8.62 -6.58 12.40
N LYS A 23 -7.65 -7.34 12.86
CA LYS A 23 -7.31 -7.56 14.27
C LYS A 23 -6.08 -6.75 14.67
N LYS A 24 -5.91 -6.55 15.99
CA LYS A 24 -4.78 -5.78 16.57
C LYS A 24 -3.40 -6.43 16.37
N ASP A 25 -3.38 -7.73 16.11
CA ASP A 25 -2.18 -8.57 15.90
C ASP A 25 -1.93 -8.93 14.42
N ASP A 26 -2.73 -8.40 13.50
CA ASP A 26 -2.53 -8.64 12.07
C ASP A 26 -1.28 -7.91 11.52
N ASN A 27 -0.71 -8.48 10.46
CA ASN A 27 0.23 -7.78 9.59
C ASN A 27 -0.59 -7.02 8.54
N VAL A 28 -0.45 -5.70 8.47
CA VAL A 28 -1.32 -4.84 7.64
C VAL A 28 -0.50 -3.91 6.76
N LEU A 29 -0.73 -3.98 5.45
CA LEU A 29 -0.36 -2.93 4.50
C LEU A 29 -1.55 -1.98 4.34
N ILE A 30 -1.40 -0.70 4.71
CA ILE A 30 -2.50 0.27 4.65
C ILE A 30 -2.26 1.39 3.65
N HIS A 31 -3.15 1.53 2.67
CA HIS A 31 -3.30 2.70 1.82
C HIS A 31 -4.52 3.51 2.27
N ALA A 32 -4.40 4.84 2.39
CA ALA A 32 -5.52 5.64 2.89
C ALA A 32 -5.58 7.05 2.30
N ASP A 33 -6.79 7.48 1.95
CA ASP A 33 -7.14 8.88 1.79
C ASP A 33 -7.97 9.34 3.01
N LEU A 34 -7.33 10.02 3.93
CA LEU A 34 -7.95 10.42 5.18
C LEU A 34 -8.65 11.79 5.15
N ARG A 35 -8.71 12.46 4.00
CA ARG A 35 -9.31 13.81 3.89
C ARG A 35 -10.75 13.84 4.39
N LYS A 36 -11.58 12.91 3.95
CA LYS A 36 -12.99 12.82 4.39
C LYS A 36 -13.10 12.59 5.90
N ASN A 37 -12.30 11.67 6.44
CA ASN A 37 -12.27 11.36 7.87
C ASN A 37 -11.85 12.57 8.71
N LEU A 38 -10.78 13.27 8.31
CA LEU A 38 -10.28 14.45 9.03
C LEU A 38 -11.30 15.58 9.04
N ILE A 39 -11.99 15.84 7.92
CA ILE A 39 -13.06 16.84 7.85
C ILE A 39 -14.19 16.45 8.80
N ARG A 40 -14.63 15.20 8.78
CA ARG A 40 -15.72 14.70 9.64
C ARG A 40 -15.35 14.75 11.12
N PHE A 41 -14.15 14.31 11.49
CA PHE A 41 -13.71 14.33 12.89
C PHE A 41 -13.51 15.74 13.41
N LYS A 42 -12.98 16.68 12.61
CA LYS A 42 -12.87 18.10 12.98
C LYS A 42 -14.22 18.79 13.17
N LYS A 43 -15.29 18.35 12.48
CA LYS A 43 -16.65 18.86 12.73
C LYS A 43 -17.18 18.43 14.09
N ARG A 44 -16.76 17.26 14.60
CA ARG A 44 -17.17 16.72 15.91
C ARG A 44 -16.29 17.24 17.05
N ASP A 45 -14.99 17.35 16.78
CA ASP A 45 -13.99 17.91 17.71
C ASP A 45 -13.08 18.89 16.95
N LYS A 46 -13.25 20.20 17.19
CA LYS A 46 -12.46 21.26 16.53
C LYS A 46 -10.96 21.13 16.78
N ASN A 47 -10.55 20.51 17.88
CA ASN A 47 -9.16 20.29 18.26
C ASN A 47 -8.57 19.01 17.66
N PHE A 48 -9.37 18.19 16.97
CA PHE A 48 -8.91 16.94 16.36
C PHE A 48 -7.83 17.21 15.29
N LYS A 49 -6.68 16.57 15.44
CA LYS A 49 -5.54 16.71 14.55
C LYS A 49 -5.22 15.37 13.88
N ILE A 50 -4.55 15.42 12.71
CA ILE A 50 -4.04 14.22 12.03
C ILE A 50 -3.18 13.36 12.97
N ARG A 51 -2.39 13.98 13.85
CA ARG A 51 -1.57 13.28 14.83
C ARG A 51 -2.40 12.42 15.79
N THR A 52 -3.57 12.88 16.19
CA THR A 52 -4.49 12.09 17.01
C THR A 52 -4.95 10.83 16.29
N LEU A 53 -5.34 10.97 15.01
CA LEU A 53 -5.72 9.82 14.18
C LEU A 53 -4.56 8.82 14.02
N ILE A 54 -3.36 9.31 13.75
CA ILE A 54 -2.17 8.46 13.63
C ILE A 54 -1.88 7.72 14.94
N ASN A 55 -1.95 8.38 16.08
CA ASN A 55 -1.74 7.74 17.36
C ASN A 55 -2.76 6.62 17.63
N ILE A 56 -4.02 6.82 17.27
CA ILE A 56 -5.05 5.78 17.38
C ILE A 56 -4.71 4.57 16.49
N ILE A 57 -4.28 4.82 15.26
CA ILE A 57 -3.86 3.75 14.33
C ILE A 57 -2.66 2.98 14.89
N LEU A 58 -1.62 3.70 15.34
CA LEU A 58 -0.41 3.09 15.91
C LEU A 58 -0.72 2.28 17.17
N GLU A 59 -1.58 2.79 18.04
CA GLU A 59 -2.05 2.09 19.24
C GLU A 59 -2.83 0.82 18.89
N TYR A 60 -3.66 0.86 17.85
CA TYR A 60 -4.41 -0.31 17.41
C TYR A 60 -3.49 -1.46 16.97
N PHE A 61 -2.41 -1.17 16.25
CA PHE A 61 -1.48 -2.17 15.70
C PHE A 61 -0.27 -2.48 16.59
N GLN A 62 -0.30 -2.16 17.88
CA GLN A 62 0.82 -2.40 18.81
C GLN A 62 1.29 -3.86 18.90
N LYS A 63 0.41 -4.83 18.62
CA LYS A 63 0.70 -6.26 18.68
C LYS A 63 0.98 -6.89 17.32
N GLY A 64 0.72 -6.16 16.24
CA GLY A 64 0.89 -6.60 14.86
C GLY A 64 2.02 -5.86 14.14
N ASN A 65 1.90 -5.81 12.82
CA ASN A 65 2.79 -5.02 11.99
C ASN A 65 1.99 -4.05 11.12
N LEU A 66 2.34 -2.77 11.20
CA LEU A 66 1.81 -1.73 10.33
C LEU A 66 2.84 -1.41 9.25
N ILE A 67 2.47 -1.63 8.00
CA ILE A 67 3.27 -1.36 6.81
C ILE A 67 2.57 -0.23 6.06
N VAL A 68 3.28 0.88 5.84
CA VAL A 68 2.73 2.08 5.21
C VAL A 68 3.55 2.42 3.97
N PRO A 69 2.93 2.51 2.79
CA PRO A 69 3.65 2.85 1.57
C PRO A 69 4.12 4.31 1.62
N VAL A 70 5.38 4.53 1.29
CA VAL A 70 5.98 5.88 1.20
C VAL A 70 6.63 6.07 -0.17
N PHE A 71 5.88 5.67 -1.22
CA PHE A 71 6.34 5.69 -2.59
C PHE A 71 6.65 7.09 -3.07
N ASN A 72 7.69 7.18 -3.90
CA ASN A 72 8.09 8.38 -4.58
C ASN A 72 8.76 8.02 -5.92
N PHE A 73 8.50 8.79 -6.95
CA PHE A 73 8.97 8.50 -8.32
C PHE A 73 10.12 9.40 -8.76
N ASP A 74 10.68 10.20 -7.86
CA ASP A 74 11.76 11.15 -8.19
C ASP A 74 13.02 10.43 -8.68
N PHE A 75 13.29 9.22 -8.18
CA PHE A 75 14.38 8.40 -8.69
C PHE A 75 14.20 8.01 -10.17
N CYS A 76 12.97 7.71 -10.58
CA CYS A 76 12.67 7.41 -11.99
C CYS A 76 12.69 8.67 -12.87
N ASN A 77 12.30 9.83 -12.34
CA ASN A 77 12.14 11.06 -13.10
C ASN A 77 13.41 11.88 -13.17
N PHE A 78 14.20 11.90 -12.08
CA PHE A 78 15.34 12.81 -11.90
C PHE A 78 16.63 12.07 -11.50
N GLY A 79 16.58 10.77 -11.25
CA GLY A 79 17.72 9.97 -10.79
C GLY A 79 18.18 10.34 -9.37
N GLU A 80 17.27 10.77 -8.50
CA GLU A 80 17.63 11.19 -7.14
C GLU A 80 16.74 10.54 -6.07
N PHE A 81 17.36 10.08 -4.99
CA PHE A 81 16.69 9.59 -3.81
C PHE A 81 17.54 9.84 -2.56
N ASP A 82 16.91 10.33 -1.51
CA ASP A 82 17.45 10.46 -0.17
C ASP A 82 16.59 9.65 0.79
N TYR A 83 17.20 8.63 1.41
CA TYR A 83 16.51 7.71 2.31
C TYR A 83 15.73 8.41 3.43
N LEU A 84 16.31 9.45 4.02
CA LEU A 84 15.70 10.18 5.13
C LEU A 84 14.78 11.32 4.68
N ASN A 85 15.09 11.96 3.56
CA ASN A 85 14.47 13.23 3.19
C ASN A 85 13.50 13.14 2.00
N THR A 86 13.65 12.16 1.10
CA THR A 86 12.69 12.02 -0.01
C THR A 86 11.28 11.80 0.53
N PRO A 87 10.31 12.73 0.26
CA PRO A 87 8.97 12.68 0.83
C PRO A 87 8.13 11.54 0.25
N SER A 88 7.07 11.17 0.94
CA SER A 88 6.04 10.29 0.39
C SER A 88 5.07 11.06 -0.51
N LYS A 89 4.66 10.45 -1.64
CA LYS A 89 3.57 10.95 -2.51
C LYS A 89 2.26 10.16 -2.30
N MET A 90 2.18 9.35 -1.23
CA MET A 90 1.04 8.47 -0.95
C MET A 90 -0.01 9.08 0.01
N GLY A 91 0.02 10.38 0.21
CA GLY A 91 -0.94 11.11 1.04
C GLY A 91 -0.48 11.37 2.48
N ILE A 92 -1.37 12.04 3.24
CA ILE A 92 -1.03 12.61 4.54
C ILE A 92 -0.66 11.54 5.59
N LEU A 93 -1.35 10.38 5.60
CA LEU A 93 -1.03 9.29 6.52
C LEU A 93 0.42 8.84 6.33
N SER A 94 0.78 8.57 5.08
CA SER A 94 2.09 8.06 4.71
C SER A 94 3.21 9.04 5.04
N GLU A 95 3.03 10.33 4.73
CA GLU A 95 4.04 11.34 4.98
C GLU A 95 4.24 11.62 6.48
N GLU A 96 3.16 11.69 7.25
CA GLU A 96 3.24 11.88 8.69
C GLU A 96 3.92 10.67 9.39
N ILE A 97 3.53 9.44 9.03
CA ILE A 97 4.17 8.23 9.58
C ILE A 97 5.65 8.16 9.16
N ARG A 98 6.00 8.54 7.92
CA ARG A 98 7.39 8.63 7.47
C ARG A 98 8.20 9.61 8.33
N ASN A 99 7.67 10.79 8.58
CA ASN A 99 8.36 11.81 9.38
C ASN A 99 8.61 11.37 10.83
N LEU A 100 7.74 10.54 11.38
CA LEU A 100 7.88 9.97 12.71
C LEU A 100 8.90 8.83 12.80
N ASN A 101 9.07 8.09 11.71
CA ASN A 101 9.76 6.80 11.70
C ASN A 101 10.76 6.70 10.53
N LYS A 102 11.50 7.77 10.23
CA LYS A 102 12.39 7.86 9.05
C LYS A 102 13.38 6.69 8.90
N PHE A 103 13.89 6.16 10.01
CA PHE A 103 14.87 5.08 10.02
C PHE A 103 14.25 3.68 9.80
N ASN A 104 12.92 3.58 9.77
CA ASN A 104 12.19 2.34 9.55
C ASN A 104 11.76 2.18 8.08
N ARG A 105 12.36 2.92 7.16
CA ARG A 105 12.08 2.88 5.73
C ARG A 105 12.80 1.71 5.06
N THR A 106 12.14 1.01 4.12
CA THR A 106 12.80 0.01 3.27
C THR A 106 13.64 0.68 2.18
N ASN A 107 14.58 -0.07 1.57
CA ASN A 107 15.65 0.52 0.77
C ASN A 107 15.29 0.90 -0.68
N HIS A 108 14.25 0.29 -1.28
CA HIS A 108 13.94 0.53 -2.69
C HIS A 108 13.45 1.99 -2.91
N PRO A 109 14.09 2.80 -3.80
CA PRO A 109 13.86 4.24 -3.87
C PRO A 109 12.45 4.61 -4.35
N VAL A 110 11.81 3.75 -5.14
CA VAL A 110 10.47 4.01 -5.70
C VAL A 110 9.38 3.44 -4.82
N TYR A 111 9.46 2.16 -4.49
CA TYR A 111 8.44 1.43 -3.73
C TYR A 111 8.94 1.09 -2.33
N SER A 112 9.20 2.12 -1.54
CA SER A 112 9.60 1.96 -0.15
C SER A 112 8.40 2.01 0.80
N PHE A 113 8.59 1.42 1.98
CA PHE A 113 7.60 1.35 3.05
C PHE A 113 8.21 1.82 4.37
N ILE A 114 7.38 2.42 5.23
CA ILE A 114 7.68 2.50 6.67
C ILE A 114 7.04 1.28 7.33
N VAL A 115 7.81 0.57 8.13
CA VAL A 115 7.34 -0.63 8.84
C VAL A 115 7.49 -0.44 10.33
N ILE A 116 6.41 -0.72 11.07
CA ILE A 116 6.34 -0.61 12.53
C ILE A 116 5.81 -1.95 13.05
N GLY A 117 6.53 -2.59 13.94
CA GLY A 117 6.18 -3.88 14.54
C GLY A 117 7.34 -4.89 14.54
N THR A 118 7.01 -6.15 14.79
CA THR A 118 8.00 -7.22 15.02
C THR A 118 8.82 -7.56 13.78
N PHE A 119 8.25 -7.46 12.57
CA PHE A 119 8.94 -7.73 11.30
C PHE A 119 9.72 -6.52 10.75
N GLN A 120 9.76 -5.40 11.45
CA GLN A 120 10.46 -4.19 11.00
C GLN A 120 11.89 -4.48 10.52
N LYS A 121 12.68 -5.22 11.31
CA LYS A 121 14.09 -5.54 10.97
C LYS A 121 14.19 -6.33 9.67
N ASN A 122 13.31 -7.31 9.47
CA ASN A 122 13.28 -8.12 8.26
C ASN A 122 13.04 -7.24 7.02
N PHE A 123 12.09 -6.32 7.08
CA PHE A 123 11.79 -5.41 5.97
C PHE A 123 12.92 -4.44 5.65
N ILE A 124 13.53 -3.79 6.65
CA ILE A 124 14.58 -2.78 6.42
C ILE A 124 15.92 -3.38 5.99
N GLN A 125 16.12 -4.70 6.16
CA GLN A 125 17.30 -5.43 5.69
C GLN A 125 17.19 -5.85 4.22
N ILE A 126 15.99 -5.83 3.63
CA ILE A 126 15.80 -6.15 2.22
C ILE A 126 16.52 -5.10 1.37
N ASP A 127 17.45 -5.55 0.51
CA ASP A 127 18.12 -4.72 -0.51
C ASP A 127 17.83 -5.31 -1.90
N ASN A 128 16.58 -5.16 -2.32
CA ASN A 128 16.09 -5.71 -3.58
C ASN A 128 16.41 -4.78 -4.75
N PHE A 129 16.91 -5.35 -5.85
CA PHE A 129 17.11 -4.65 -7.12
C PHE A 129 15.78 -4.42 -7.84
N GLU A 130 14.95 -5.46 -7.96
CA GLU A 130 13.65 -5.42 -8.60
C GLU A 130 12.57 -5.00 -7.60
N ALA A 131 11.73 -4.03 -7.99
CA ALA A 131 10.68 -3.51 -7.11
C ALA A 131 9.69 -4.58 -6.63
N PHE A 132 9.41 -5.56 -7.50
CA PHE A 132 8.33 -6.54 -7.32
C PHE A 132 8.81 -8.00 -7.39
N SER A 133 10.07 -8.29 -7.05
CA SER A 133 10.55 -9.67 -6.95
C SER A 133 10.06 -10.38 -5.69
N LYS A 134 10.25 -11.68 -5.60
CA LYS A 134 9.98 -12.48 -4.38
C LYS A 134 10.80 -12.01 -3.19
N GLU A 135 12.01 -11.51 -3.42
CA GLU A 135 12.93 -10.98 -2.42
C GLU A 135 12.57 -9.55 -2.02
N SER A 136 11.58 -8.93 -2.64
CA SER A 136 11.12 -7.58 -2.31
C SER A 136 10.25 -7.56 -1.05
N PRO A 137 9.97 -6.38 -0.48
CA PRO A 137 8.97 -6.24 0.58
C PRO A 137 7.61 -6.85 0.26
N PHE A 138 7.20 -6.88 -1.02
CA PHE A 138 5.93 -7.50 -1.43
C PHE A 138 5.94 -9.02 -1.24
N GLY A 139 7.05 -9.69 -1.56
CA GLY A 139 7.21 -11.13 -1.31
C GLY A 139 7.14 -11.46 0.17
N LEU A 140 7.85 -10.69 1.02
CA LEU A 140 7.77 -10.87 2.47
C LEU A 140 6.33 -10.63 3.00
N MET A 141 5.62 -9.62 2.47
CA MET A 141 4.20 -9.40 2.83
C MET A 141 3.32 -10.61 2.51
N LEU A 142 3.55 -11.28 1.38
CA LEU A 142 2.83 -12.51 1.04
C LEU A 142 3.17 -13.62 2.03
N GLU A 143 4.45 -13.82 2.33
CA GLU A 143 4.96 -14.87 3.23
C GLU A 143 4.39 -14.75 4.65
N ILE A 144 4.36 -13.54 5.20
CA ILE A 144 3.87 -13.32 6.58
C ILE A 144 2.35 -13.17 6.67
N GLY A 145 1.60 -13.42 5.58
CA GLY A 145 0.14 -13.39 5.57
C GLY A 145 -0.47 -12.00 5.78
N THR A 146 0.13 -10.97 5.18
CA THR A 146 -0.33 -9.58 5.30
C THR A 146 -1.76 -9.39 4.79
N LYS A 147 -2.54 -8.58 5.48
CA LYS A 147 -3.80 -8.02 4.98
C LYS A 147 -3.54 -6.70 4.28
N ILE A 148 -4.01 -6.58 3.05
CA ILE A 148 -3.94 -5.35 2.28
C ILE A 148 -5.20 -4.56 2.58
N VAL A 149 -5.03 -3.34 3.05
CA VAL A 149 -6.10 -2.45 3.52
C VAL A 149 -6.14 -1.21 2.65
N SER A 150 -7.33 -0.87 2.17
CA SER A 150 -7.61 0.39 1.48
C SER A 150 -8.67 1.16 2.24
N TRP A 151 -8.41 2.43 2.55
CA TRP A 151 -9.32 3.32 3.25
C TRP A 151 -9.65 4.54 2.39
N ASN A 152 -10.91 4.67 1.98
CA ASN A 152 -11.43 5.70 1.06
C ASN A 152 -10.72 5.80 -0.30
N LEU A 153 -10.16 4.72 -0.77
CA LEU A 153 -9.49 4.64 -2.07
C LEU A 153 -10.05 3.48 -2.89
N PRO A 154 -10.33 3.66 -4.20
CA PRO A 154 -10.57 2.53 -5.10
C PRO A 154 -9.27 1.74 -5.31
N ASP A 155 -9.36 0.51 -5.81
CA ASP A 155 -8.21 -0.34 -6.10
C ASP A 155 -7.22 0.34 -7.04
N GLN A 156 -7.70 1.10 -8.01
CA GLN A 156 -6.87 1.85 -8.96
C GLN A 156 -5.84 2.76 -8.28
N ASN A 157 -6.11 3.22 -7.06
CA ASN A 157 -5.26 4.15 -6.31
C ASN A 157 -4.60 3.54 -5.07
N SER A 158 -4.83 2.25 -4.80
CA SER A 158 -4.36 1.62 -3.56
C SER A 158 -3.74 0.23 -3.73
N MET A 159 -4.08 -0.48 -4.81
CA MET A 159 -3.74 -1.89 -4.92
C MET A 159 -2.44 -2.13 -5.70
N THR A 160 -1.33 -1.50 -5.28
CA THR A 160 0.01 -1.69 -5.89
C THR A 160 0.47 -3.15 -5.85
N PHE A 161 -0.07 -3.96 -4.95
CA PHE A 161 0.23 -5.38 -4.82
C PHE A 161 -0.10 -6.18 -6.10
N TYR A 162 -0.99 -5.68 -6.96
CA TYR A 162 -1.25 -6.28 -8.27
C TYR A 162 0.02 -6.40 -9.11
N HIS A 163 0.92 -5.41 -9.07
CA HIS A 163 2.14 -5.41 -9.87
C HIS A 163 3.14 -6.50 -9.44
N PHE A 164 3.16 -6.85 -8.16
CA PHE A 164 3.89 -8.00 -7.66
C PHE A 164 3.32 -9.31 -8.26
N ILE A 165 1.99 -9.45 -8.26
CA ILE A 165 1.34 -10.65 -8.81
C ILE A 165 1.53 -10.74 -10.33
N GLU A 166 1.41 -9.61 -11.04
CA GLU A 166 1.70 -9.52 -12.47
C GLU A 166 3.15 -9.95 -12.78
N ARG A 167 4.13 -9.51 -11.96
CA ARG A 167 5.54 -9.87 -12.11
C ARG A 167 5.76 -11.36 -11.90
N GLU A 168 5.17 -11.94 -10.85
CA GLU A 168 5.27 -13.36 -10.53
C GLU A 168 4.63 -14.27 -11.59
N ASN A 169 3.66 -13.76 -12.34
CA ASN A 169 3.05 -14.46 -13.47
C ASN A 169 3.67 -14.10 -14.82
N SER A 170 4.76 -13.32 -14.86
CA SER A 170 5.52 -12.97 -16.07
C SER A 170 4.63 -12.45 -17.22
N VAL A 171 3.70 -11.53 -16.90
CA VAL A 171 2.77 -10.99 -17.90
C VAL A 171 3.51 -10.24 -19.00
N ASP A 172 3.01 -10.28 -20.24
CA ASP A 172 3.65 -9.73 -21.43
C ASP A 172 3.32 -8.26 -21.74
N TYR A 173 2.39 -7.68 -20.98
CA TYR A 173 1.97 -6.27 -21.12
C TYR A 173 2.73 -5.33 -20.18
N ARG A 174 3.72 -5.85 -19.44
CA ARG A 174 4.68 -5.11 -18.62
C ARG A 174 6.09 -5.61 -18.86
N PHE A 175 7.07 -4.80 -18.56
CA PHE A 175 8.48 -5.16 -18.65
C PHE A 175 9.32 -4.48 -17.56
N ASP A 176 10.49 -5.03 -17.29
CA ASP A 176 11.43 -4.46 -16.32
C ASP A 176 12.20 -3.29 -16.96
N LYS A 177 12.02 -2.09 -16.43
CA LYS A 177 12.74 -0.88 -16.83
C LYS A 177 13.79 -0.53 -15.79
N ILE A 178 15.01 -0.30 -16.26
CA ILE A 178 16.17 0.02 -15.43
C ILE A 178 16.25 1.54 -15.23
N PHE A 179 16.50 1.93 -13.98
CA PHE A 179 16.74 3.31 -13.58
C PHE A 179 18.05 3.41 -12.80
N ASN A 180 18.86 4.42 -13.14
CA ASN A 180 20.13 4.71 -12.49
C ASN A 180 20.07 6.07 -11.83
N GLY A 181 20.67 6.21 -10.66
CA GLY A 181 20.64 7.49 -9.98
C GLY A 181 21.55 7.60 -8.76
N LYS A 182 21.52 8.78 -8.18
CA LYS A 182 22.14 9.12 -6.92
C LYS A 182 21.24 8.67 -5.78
N TYR A 183 21.79 7.85 -4.89
CA TYR A 183 21.13 7.34 -3.71
C TYR A 183 21.88 7.83 -2.46
N VAL A 184 21.24 8.62 -1.62
CA VAL A 184 21.75 9.00 -0.31
C VAL A 184 21.18 8.02 0.71
N ASP A 185 22.02 7.24 1.35
CA ASP A 185 21.61 6.21 2.30
C ASP A 185 21.29 6.77 3.69
N LYS A 186 20.89 5.90 4.63
CA LYS A 186 20.57 6.28 6.00
C LYS A 186 21.73 6.90 6.80
N ASN A 187 22.97 6.64 6.37
CA ASN A 187 24.19 7.21 6.97
C ASN A 187 24.63 8.50 6.26
N LYS A 188 23.83 9.00 5.30
CA LYS A 188 24.12 10.15 4.43
C LYS A 188 25.26 9.92 3.43
N GLU A 189 25.64 8.67 3.18
CA GLU A 189 26.60 8.33 2.14
C GLU A 189 25.94 8.41 0.77
N ILE A 190 26.64 9.01 -0.19
CA ILE A 190 26.17 9.16 -1.57
C ILE A 190 26.70 7.98 -2.39
N LYS A 191 25.78 7.24 -3.02
CA LYS A 191 26.10 6.08 -3.86
C LYS A 191 25.41 6.23 -5.21
N LYS A 192 26.04 5.72 -6.29
CA LYS A 192 25.30 5.45 -7.54
C LYS A 192 24.67 4.08 -7.41
N LYS A 193 23.36 4.00 -7.57
CA LYS A 193 22.59 2.76 -7.51
C LYS A 193 21.73 2.58 -8.76
N THR A 194 21.44 1.32 -9.04
CA THR A 194 20.60 0.89 -10.15
C THR A 194 19.44 0.08 -9.59
N TYR A 195 18.24 0.32 -10.09
CA TYR A 195 17.02 -0.38 -9.70
C TYR A 195 16.15 -0.70 -10.90
N SER A 196 15.38 -1.75 -10.80
CA SER A 196 14.39 -2.15 -11.80
C SER A 196 12.98 -1.92 -11.29
N VAL A 197 12.12 -1.44 -12.18
CA VAL A 197 10.68 -1.28 -11.93
C VAL A 197 9.91 -1.96 -13.05
N PHE A 198 8.94 -2.81 -12.70
CA PHE A 198 8.06 -3.50 -13.64
C PHE A 198 6.97 -2.55 -14.13
N VAL A 199 7.22 -1.91 -15.29
CA VAL A 199 6.37 -0.86 -15.85
C VAL A 199 5.45 -1.40 -16.94
N ARG A 200 4.30 -0.74 -17.15
CA ARG A 200 3.39 -1.06 -18.26
C ARG A 200 4.06 -0.75 -19.60
N ASP A 201 3.74 -1.54 -20.60
CA ASP A 201 4.25 -1.32 -21.97
C ASP A 201 3.39 -0.25 -22.69
N GLU A 202 3.83 0.99 -22.61
CA GLU A 202 3.15 2.12 -23.27
C GLU A 202 3.23 2.05 -24.79
N ASN A 203 4.24 1.36 -25.35
CA ASN A 203 4.36 1.15 -26.80
C ASN A 203 3.26 0.23 -27.32
N LYS A 204 2.80 -0.71 -26.51
CA LYS A 204 1.62 -1.56 -26.77
C LYS A 204 0.29 -0.86 -26.42
N GLY A 205 0.32 0.43 -26.07
CA GLY A 205 -0.85 1.18 -25.66
C GLY A 205 -1.47 0.74 -24.31
N VAL A 206 -0.69 0.05 -23.46
CA VAL A 206 -1.19 -0.50 -22.19
C VAL A 206 -1.48 0.63 -21.20
N ILE A 207 -2.67 0.60 -20.63
CA ILE A 207 -3.11 1.47 -19.53
C ILE A 207 -3.53 0.57 -18.38
N THR A 208 -2.96 0.78 -17.20
CA THR A 208 -3.38 0.07 -15.98
C THR A 208 -4.83 0.46 -15.65
N ASP A 209 -5.70 -0.54 -15.58
CA ASP A 209 -7.11 -0.38 -15.20
C ASP A 209 -7.55 -1.63 -14.43
N VAL A 210 -7.65 -1.49 -13.13
CA VAL A 210 -7.97 -2.61 -12.22
C VAL A 210 -9.41 -2.57 -11.72
N SER A 211 -10.25 -1.72 -12.31
CA SER A 211 -11.67 -1.60 -11.93
C SER A 211 -12.47 -2.88 -12.16
N GLY A 212 -12.11 -3.66 -13.17
CA GLY A 212 -12.69 -4.98 -13.42
C GLY A 212 -12.33 -5.96 -12.30
N MET A 213 -11.07 -5.96 -11.86
CA MET A 213 -10.61 -6.84 -10.78
C MET A 213 -11.28 -6.49 -9.45
N GLU A 214 -11.41 -5.21 -9.11
CA GLU A 214 -12.14 -4.76 -7.91
C GLU A 214 -13.58 -5.32 -7.88
N LYS A 215 -14.30 -5.27 -9.02
CA LYS A 215 -15.65 -5.84 -9.14
C LYS A 215 -15.68 -7.36 -8.90
N ILE A 216 -14.70 -8.09 -9.44
CA ILE A 216 -14.58 -9.54 -9.23
C ILE A 216 -14.37 -9.85 -7.76
N LEU A 217 -13.46 -9.14 -7.08
CA LEU A 217 -13.16 -9.35 -5.67
C LEU A 217 -14.37 -9.12 -4.76
N TRP A 218 -15.18 -8.09 -5.05
CA TRP A 218 -16.44 -7.86 -4.35
C TRP A 218 -17.48 -8.94 -4.64
N LYS A 219 -17.66 -9.31 -5.90
CA LYS A 219 -18.64 -10.33 -6.32
C LYS A 219 -18.38 -11.68 -5.68
N GLU A 220 -17.11 -12.03 -5.49
CA GLU A 220 -16.68 -13.30 -4.89
C GLU A 220 -16.51 -13.23 -3.37
N ASN A 221 -16.90 -12.12 -2.73
CA ASN A 221 -16.81 -11.90 -1.27
C ASN A 221 -15.37 -12.09 -0.72
N LEU A 222 -14.36 -11.69 -1.49
CA LEU A 222 -12.95 -11.76 -1.09
C LEU A 222 -12.53 -10.54 -0.26
N PHE A 223 -13.20 -9.40 -0.42
CA PHE A 223 -13.06 -8.25 0.47
C PHE A 223 -13.90 -8.40 1.73
N ASN A 224 -13.36 -7.90 2.86
CA ASN A 224 -14.08 -7.65 4.09
C ASN A 224 -14.22 -6.14 4.28
N GLY A 225 -15.31 -5.67 4.89
CA GLY A 225 -15.58 -4.25 5.15
C GLY A 225 -16.45 -3.59 4.10
N ASP A 226 -16.20 -2.31 3.82
CA ASP A 226 -17.06 -1.48 2.98
C ASP A 226 -16.34 -1.00 1.72
N PRO A 227 -17.04 -0.82 0.58
CA PRO A 227 -16.51 -0.11 -0.59
C PRO A 227 -16.02 1.30 -0.23
N PHE A 228 -15.07 1.83 -1.02
CA PHE A 228 -14.39 3.11 -0.72
C PHE A 228 -15.32 4.32 -0.59
N ASP A 229 -16.50 4.28 -1.19
CA ASP A 229 -17.52 5.35 -1.23
C ASP A 229 -18.70 5.10 -0.30
N LYS A 230 -18.73 3.99 0.44
CA LYS A 230 -19.84 3.58 1.31
C LYS A 230 -19.37 3.24 2.72
N GLY A 231 -20.30 3.29 3.67
CA GLY A 231 -20.04 2.88 5.06
C GLY A 231 -18.81 3.55 5.68
N THR A 232 -17.89 2.74 6.20
CA THR A 232 -16.61 3.20 6.75
C THR A 232 -15.59 3.56 5.67
N GLY A 233 -15.83 3.16 4.41
CA GLY A 233 -14.90 3.29 3.29
C GLY A 233 -13.63 2.47 3.43
N LEU A 234 -13.59 1.56 4.41
CA LEU A 234 -12.43 0.75 4.74
C LEU A 234 -12.69 -0.72 4.39
N ARG A 235 -11.80 -1.30 3.61
CA ARG A 235 -11.83 -2.71 3.24
C ARG A 235 -10.48 -3.37 3.39
N SER A 236 -10.49 -4.68 3.54
CA SER A 236 -9.29 -5.49 3.58
C SER A 236 -9.42 -6.76 2.73
N ILE A 237 -8.29 -7.27 2.28
CA ILE A 237 -8.14 -8.58 1.65
C ILE A 237 -6.84 -9.22 2.11
N LYS A 238 -6.82 -10.54 2.34
CA LYS A 238 -5.56 -11.27 2.58
C LYS A 238 -4.71 -11.30 1.31
N ALA A 239 -3.41 -11.04 1.43
CA ALA A 239 -2.47 -11.06 0.31
C ALA A 239 -2.51 -12.39 -0.46
N ASP A 240 -2.64 -13.53 0.25
CA ASP A 240 -2.76 -14.86 -0.35
C ASP A 240 -4.03 -15.02 -1.20
N ASN A 241 -5.18 -14.56 -0.70
CA ASN A 241 -6.43 -14.60 -1.46
C ASN A 241 -6.35 -13.74 -2.72
N LEU A 242 -5.78 -12.53 -2.58
CA LEU A 242 -5.55 -11.63 -3.71
C LEU A 242 -4.61 -12.27 -4.74
N PHE A 243 -3.49 -12.84 -4.28
CA PHE A 243 -2.50 -13.50 -5.13
C PHE A 243 -3.12 -14.64 -5.93
N LYS A 244 -3.84 -15.55 -5.27
CA LYS A 244 -4.51 -16.68 -5.91
C LYS A 244 -5.53 -16.22 -6.95
N LYS A 245 -6.38 -15.24 -6.60
CA LYS A 245 -7.44 -14.79 -7.50
C LYS A 245 -6.91 -14.05 -8.72
N VAL A 246 -5.95 -13.15 -8.54
CA VAL A 246 -5.35 -12.41 -9.66
C VAL A 246 -4.56 -13.35 -10.57
N THR A 247 -3.82 -14.32 -9.99
CA THR A 247 -3.12 -15.35 -10.75
C THR A 247 -4.10 -16.16 -11.60
N SER A 248 -5.27 -16.56 -11.06
CA SER A 248 -6.31 -17.24 -11.84
C SER A 248 -6.77 -16.39 -13.02
N VAL A 249 -7.10 -15.12 -12.80
CA VAL A 249 -7.54 -14.19 -13.86
C VAL A 249 -6.47 -14.06 -14.98
N ILE A 250 -5.19 -14.01 -14.60
CA ILE A 250 -4.08 -13.95 -15.57
C ILE A 250 -3.99 -15.27 -16.38
N LYS A 251 -4.00 -16.42 -15.70
CA LYS A 251 -3.88 -17.75 -16.34
C LYS A 251 -5.08 -18.08 -17.23
N ASP A 252 -6.26 -17.57 -16.90
CA ASP A 252 -7.48 -17.73 -17.69
C ASP A 252 -7.55 -16.74 -18.88
N ASN A 253 -6.47 -16.00 -19.16
CA ASN A 253 -6.37 -14.98 -20.21
C ASN A 253 -7.38 -13.81 -20.04
N MET A 254 -7.81 -13.53 -18.82
CA MET A 254 -8.78 -12.49 -18.50
C MET A 254 -8.14 -11.20 -17.93
N ALA A 255 -6.82 -11.05 -18.05
CA ALA A 255 -6.12 -9.87 -17.53
C ALA A 255 -6.56 -8.57 -18.24
N LYS A 256 -6.77 -8.60 -19.57
CA LYS A 256 -7.31 -7.46 -20.32
C LYS A 256 -8.76 -7.20 -19.91
N GLY A 257 -9.06 -5.97 -19.55
CA GLY A 257 -10.36 -5.54 -19.00
C GLY A 257 -10.50 -5.70 -17.48
N ASN A 258 -9.57 -6.42 -16.82
CA ASN A 258 -9.57 -6.59 -15.36
C ASN A 258 -8.32 -6.00 -14.67
N LEU A 259 -7.16 -6.04 -15.31
CA LEU A 259 -5.91 -5.48 -14.78
C LEU A 259 -5.35 -4.38 -15.67
N TYR A 260 -5.67 -4.41 -16.96
CA TYR A 260 -5.29 -3.39 -17.92
C TYR A 260 -6.29 -3.28 -19.06
N ARG A 261 -6.22 -2.16 -19.78
CA ARG A 261 -6.85 -1.96 -21.08
C ARG A 261 -5.84 -1.42 -22.09
N THR A 262 -6.15 -1.48 -23.35
CA THR A 262 -5.38 -0.82 -24.41
C THR A 262 -6.12 0.41 -24.91
N LYS A 263 -5.34 1.40 -25.41
CA LYS A 263 -5.89 2.56 -26.12
C LYS A 263 -6.69 2.13 -27.32
#